data_166ce3407b27a1d7c4e43a93ffa6aac5
#
_entry.id   166ce3407b27a1d7c4e43a93ffa6aac5
#
_cell.length_a   1.000
_cell.length_b   1.000
_cell.length_c   1.000
_cell.angle_alpha   90.00
_cell.angle_beta   90.00
_cell.angle_gamma   90.00
#
_symmetry.space_group_name_H-M   'P 1'
#
loop_
_entity.id
_entity.type
_entity.pdbx_description
1 polymer ?
#
loop_
_entity_poly.entity_id
_entity_poly.type
_entity_poly.pdbx_seq_one_letter_code
_entity_poly.pdbx_strand_id
1 'polypeptide(L)'
;SLTFRYFNKQNLERWGFNKNNIFLTDDGQMWEYDGRSWRRGKKIESKPILIDGLGVGDIGDIVLKDRKQLSEFGVFTVILNLSANTKKIIGKPRFLSRGFIYFKHSHELLKEIQNCIFDTHREWLNSQKDIEQADEKELKTQLEKNLGKLIYRKTEREPIILVDVM
;
A
#
# COMPACT_ATOMS: atom_id res chain seq x y z
N SER A 1 15.38 -12.44 12.47
CA SER A 1 16.01 -11.18 12.05
C SER A 1 17.53 -11.27 12.17
N LEU A 2 18.27 -10.51 11.38
CA LEU A 2 19.73 -10.48 11.37
C LEU A 2 20.30 -10.13 12.77
N THR A 3 19.70 -9.14 13.41
CA THR A 3 20.06 -8.67 14.77
C THR A 3 19.98 -9.79 15.81
N PHE A 4 18.94 -10.63 15.74
CA PHE A 4 18.76 -11.73 16.67
C PHE A 4 19.83 -12.83 16.49
N ARG A 5 20.21 -13.10 15.25
CA ARG A 5 21.29 -14.07 14.94
C ARG A 5 22.64 -13.60 15.47
N TYR A 6 22.99 -12.33 15.31
CA TYR A 6 24.21 -11.76 15.86
C TYR A 6 24.22 -11.76 17.40
N PHE A 7 23.09 -11.44 18.02
CA PHE A 7 22.96 -11.50 19.48
C PHE A 7 23.19 -12.93 20.01
N ASN A 8 22.60 -13.93 19.37
CA ASN A 8 22.81 -15.33 19.75
C ASN A 8 24.27 -15.77 19.56
N LYS A 9 24.91 -15.33 18.50
CA LYS A 9 26.36 -15.60 18.29
C LYS A 9 27.21 -15.05 19.44
N GLN A 10 26.99 -13.80 19.81
CA GLN A 10 27.71 -13.18 20.94
C GLN A 10 27.48 -13.91 22.27
N ASN A 11 26.27 -14.38 22.52
CA ASN A 11 25.99 -15.17 23.72
C ASN A 11 26.72 -16.52 23.71
N LEU A 12 26.74 -17.22 22.57
CA LEU A 12 27.47 -18.48 22.43
C LEU A 12 28.99 -18.28 22.67
N GLU A 13 29.56 -17.20 22.13
CA GLU A 13 30.97 -16.86 22.37
C GLU A 13 31.24 -16.57 23.86
N ARG A 14 30.34 -15.85 24.56
CA ARG A 14 30.43 -15.62 26.01
C ARG A 14 30.33 -16.90 26.84
N TRP A 15 29.59 -17.91 26.36
CA TRP A 15 29.49 -19.23 26.99
C TRP A 15 30.64 -20.16 26.67
N GLY A 16 31.69 -19.67 25.99
CA GLY A 16 32.92 -20.40 25.71
C GLY A 16 32.91 -21.23 24.44
N PHE A 17 31.88 -21.11 23.59
CA PHE A 17 31.91 -21.77 22.29
C PHE A 17 32.96 -21.13 21.38
N ASN A 18 33.74 -21.98 20.67
CA ASN A 18 34.71 -21.48 19.72
C ASN A 18 34.01 -20.75 18.56
N LYS A 19 34.36 -19.49 18.34
CA LYS A 19 33.79 -18.65 17.28
C LYS A 19 33.85 -19.25 15.88
N ASN A 20 34.84 -20.11 15.61
CA ASN A 20 34.99 -20.78 14.32
C ASN A 20 33.97 -21.92 14.11
N ASN A 21 33.30 -22.34 15.17
CA ASN A 21 32.26 -23.37 15.15
C ASN A 21 30.85 -22.78 15.18
N ILE A 22 30.73 -21.45 15.12
CA ILE A 22 29.44 -20.75 15.15
C ILE A 22 29.16 -20.20 13.74
N PHE A 23 28.18 -20.78 13.05
CA PHE A 23 27.82 -20.41 11.70
C PHE A 23 26.52 -19.61 11.71
N LEU A 24 26.57 -18.35 11.23
CA LEU A 24 25.37 -17.57 10.96
C LEU A 24 24.84 -17.96 9.59
N THR A 25 23.62 -18.48 9.55
CA THR A 25 23.02 -19.02 8.34
C THR A 25 21.83 -18.19 7.91
N ASP A 26 21.78 -17.85 6.63
CA ASP A 26 20.60 -17.25 6.00
C ASP A 26 19.65 -18.35 5.50
N ASP A 27 18.40 -17.97 5.28
CA ASP A 27 17.41 -18.87 4.71
C ASP A 27 17.88 -19.37 3.33
N GLY A 28 17.78 -20.68 3.12
CA GLY A 28 18.25 -21.34 1.89
C GLY A 28 19.76 -21.55 1.82
N GLN A 29 20.59 -21.10 2.78
CA GLN A 29 22.02 -21.38 2.79
C GLN A 29 22.29 -22.81 3.23
N MET A 30 22.94 -23.60 2.38
CA MET A 30 23.40 -24.94 2.71
C MET A 30 24.77 -24.91 3.37
N TRP A 31 24.99 -25.84 4.28
CA TRP A 31 26.28 -26.17 4.87
C TRP A 31 26.54 -27.65 4.67
N GLU A 32 27.73 -27.99 4.27
CA GLU A 32 28.17 -29.36 3.98
C GLU A 32 29.28 -29.74 4.96
N TYR A 33 29.20 -30.95 5.51
CA TYR A 33 30.22 -31.51 6.36
C TYR A 33 30.86 -32.75 5.69
N ASP A 34 32.17 -32.72 5.52
CA ASP A 34 32.93 -33.80 4.85
C ASP A 34 33.53 -34.85 5.81
N GLY A 35 33.12 -34.81 7.07
CA GLY A 35 33.69 -35.66 8.13
C GLY A 35 34.83 -35.00 8.90
N ARG A 36 35.36 -33.87 8.43
CA ARG A 36 36.48 -33.14 9.03
C ARG A 36 36.18 -31.66 9.21
N SER A 37 35.57 -31.04 8.21
CA SER A 37 35.34 -29.60 8.17
C SER A 37 33.97 -29.26 7.60
N TRP A 38 33.46 -28.09 8.01
CA TRP A 38 32.24 -27.48 7.45
C TRP A 38 32.61 -26.54 6.32
N ARG A 39 31.88 -26.62 5.22
CA ARG A 39 31.97 -25.65 4.13
C ARG A 39 30.62 -25.11 3.73
N ARG A 40 30.62 -23.89 3.22
CA ARG A 40 29.42 -23.24 2.69
C ARG A 40 29.09 -23.85 1.32
N GLY A 41 27.95 -24.49 1.21
CA GLY A 41 27.42 -25.06 -0.02
C GLY A 41 26.63 -24.03 -0.84
N LYS A 42 25.89 -24.51 -1.84
CA LYS A 42 25.04 -23.68 -2.69
C LYS A 42 23.90 -23.05 -1.87
N LYS A 43 23.47 -21.86 -2.30
CA LYS A 43 22.24 -21.27 -1.77
C LYS A 43 21.06 -21.80 -2.57
N ILE A 44 20.06 -22.35 -1.87
CA ILE A 44 18.79 -22.77 -2.44
C ILE A 44 17.84 -21.57 -2.37
N GLU A 45 17.07 -21.34 -3.41
CA GLU A 45 16.04 -20.30 -3.39
C GLU A 45 14.98 -20.66 -2.34
N SER A 46 14.88 -19.83 -1.32
CA SER A 46 13.91 -19.98 -0.23
C SER A 46 13.04 -18.73 -0.22
N LYS A 47 11.83 -18.86 -0.74
CA LYS A 47 10.82 -17.80 -0.66
C LYS A 47 9.97 -18.00 0.59
N PRO A 48 9.64 -16.94 1.34
CA PRO A 48 8.69 -17.07 2.43
C PRO A 48 7.33 -17.52 1.89
N ILE A 49 6.71 -18.49 2.56
CA ILE A 49 5.33 -18.85 2.31
C ILE A 49 4.48 -17.97 3.23
N LEU A 50 3.60 -17.18 2.61
CA LEU A 50 2.70 -16.30 3.33
C LEU A 50 1.48 -17.08 3.82
N ILE A 51 1.12 -16.88 5.08
CA ILE A 51 -0.06 -17.50 5.71
C ILE A 51 -0.97 -16.38 6.18
N ASP A 52 -2.24 -16.43 5.81
CA ASP A 52 -3.28 -15.50 6.26
C ASP A 52 -4.54 -16.27 6.65
N GLY A 53 -4.83 -16.26 7.93
CA GLY A 53 -5.94 -17.05 8.47
C GLY A 53 -5.77 -18.54 8.18
N LEU A 54 -6.71 -19.10 7.42
CA LEU A 54 -6.68 -20.52 6.97
C LEU A 54 -6.01 -20.69 5.59
N GLY A 55 -5.66 -19.58 4.90
CA GLY A 55 -5.03 -19.62 3.59
C GLY A 55 -3.51 -19.76 3.69
N VAL A 56 -2.93 -20.67 2.90
CA VAL A 56 -1.47 -20.88 2.80
C VAL A 56 -1.04 -20.64 1.37
N GLY A 57 -0.26 -19.57 1.15
CA GLY A 57 0.35 -19.27 -0.15
C GLY A 57 -0.57 -18.65 -1.20
N ASP A 58 -1.83 -18.35 -0.87
CA ASP A 58 -2.84 -17.78 -1.78
C ASP A 58 -3.02 -16.26 -1.64
N ILE A 59 -2.25 -15.62 -0.77
CA ILE A 59 -2.27 -14.16 -0.64
C ILE A 59 -1.40 -13.56 -1.73
N GLY A 60 -2.06 -12.89 -2.69
CA GLY A 60 -1.36 -12.16 -3.74
C GLY A 60 -0.59 -10.96 -3.21
N ASP A 61 0.52 -10.62 -3.88
CA ASP A 61 1.35 -9.45 -3.56
C ASP A 61 0.54 -8.14 -3.50
N ILE A 62 -0.56 -8.06 -4.26
CA ILE A 62 -1.48 -6.91 -4.28
C ILE A 62 -2.15 -6.73 -2.93
N VAL A 63 -2.69 -7.80 -2.34
CA VAL A 63 -3.38 -7.74 -1.03
C VAL A 63 -2.42 -7.32 0.07
N LEU A 64 -1.18 -7.80 0.04
CA LEU A 64 -0.16 -7.40 1.02
C LEU A 64 0.25 -5.95 0.87
N LYS A 65 0.38 -5.47 -0.37
CA LYS A 65 0.67 -4.07 -0.67
C LYS A 65 -0.44 -3.17 -0.14
N ASP A 66 -1.70 -3.51 -0.42
CA ASP A 66 -2.86 -2.75 0.05
C ASP A 66 -2.93 -2.72 1.59
N ARG A 67 -2.72 -3.86 2.25
CA ARG A 67 -2.69 -3.93 3.72
C ARG A 67 -1.59 -3.08 4.31
N LYS A 68 -0.40 -3.09 3.70
CA LYS A 68 0.71 -2.24 4.11
C LYS A 68 0.35 -0.76 3.96
N GLN A 69 -0.17 -0.37 2.82
CA GLN A 69 -0.58 1.01 2.54
C GLN A 69 -1.69 1.48 3.48
N LEU A 70 -2.71 0.62 3.74
CA LEU A 70 -3.76 0.89 4.73
C LEU A 70 -3.19 1.10 6.14
N SER A 71 -2.22 0.28 6.56
CA SER A 71 -1.62 0.38 7.89
C SER A 71 -0.74 1.62 8.06
N GLU A 72 -0.07 2.08 7.00
CA GLU A 72 0.84 3.22 7.03
C GLU A 72 0.11 4.56 6.83
N PHE A 73 -0.85 4.62 5.92
CA PHE A 73 -1.44 5.87 5.46
C PHE A 73 -2.96 5.92 5.58
N GLY A 74 -3.62 4.79 5.80
CA GLY A 74 -5.07 4.71 5.93
C GLY A 74 -5.82 4.81 4.60
N VAL A 75 -7.12 5.15 4.69
CA VAL A 75 -8.03 5.27 3.54
C VAL A 75 -8.73 6.63 3.53
N PHE A 76 -8.93 7.14 2.32
CA PHE A 76 -9.70 8.34 2.03
C PHE A 76 -10.74 8.05 0.95
N THR A 77 -12.02 8.18 1.28
CA THR A 77 -13.13 7.90 0.37
C THR A 77 -13.82 9.18 -0.03
N VAL A 78 -14.09 9.32 -1.31
CA VAL A 78 -14.89 10.41 -1.92
C VAL A 78 -16.16 9.81 -2.48
N ILE A 79 -17.30 10.38 -2.13
CA ILE A 79 -18.62 9.98 -2.64
C ILE A 79 -19.23 11.17 -3.38
N LEU A 80 -19.54 10.96 -4.64
CA LEU A 80 -20.14 11.94 -5.54
C LEU A 80 -21.52 11.46 -6.00
N ASN A 81 -22.47 12.35 -6.01
CA ASN A 81 -23.76 12.10 -6.66
C ASN A 81 -23.77 12.83 -8.01
N LEU A 82 -24.06 12.12 -9.10
CA LEU A 82 -24.20 12.70 -10.43
C LEU A 82 -25.65 12.65 -10.88
N SER A 83 -26.05 13.65 -11.65
CA SER A 83 -27.31 13.64 -12.37
C SER A 83 -27.28 12.56 -13.47
N ALA A 84 -28.25 11.66 -13.49
CA ALA A 84 -28.31 10.60 -14.49
C ALA A 84 -28.25 11.15 -15.93
N ASN A 85 -28.95 12.25 -16.21
CA ASN A 85 -29.10 12.80 -17.55
C ASN A 85 -27.96 13.78 -17.94
N THR A 86 -27.46 14.57 -17.00
CA THR A 86 -26.49 15.63 -17.31
C THR A 86 -25.09 15.32 -16.81
N LYS A 87 -24.91 14.24 -16.05
CA LYS A 87 -23.66 13.83 -15.39
C LYS A 87 -23.02 14.94 -14.53
N LYS A 88 -23.76 16.00 -14.21
CA LYS A 88 -23.31 17.08 -13.33
C LYS A 88 -23.35 16.63 -11.87
N ILE A 89 -22.40 17.11 -11.08
CA ILE A 89 -22.37 16.86 -9.64
C ILE A 89 -23.59 17.47 -8.97
N ILE A 90 -24.32 16.65 -8.21
CA ILE A 90 -25.46 17.06 -7.38
C ILE A 90 -25.00 17.23 -5.94
N GLY A 91 -25.19 18.42 -5.39
CA GLY A 91 -24.82 18.73 -4.01
C GLY A 91 -23.32 18.88 -3.80
N LYS A 92 -22.85 18.49 -2.61
CA LYS A 92 -21.43 18.58 -2.25
C LYS A 92 -20.81 17.19 -2.16
N PRO A 93 -19.54 17.02 -2.59
CA PRO A 93 -18.80 15.79 -2.33
C PRO A 93 -18.81 15.44 -0.84
N ARG A 94 -19.00 14.18 -0.52
CA ARG A 94 -18.87 13.65 0.84
C ARG A 94 -17.55 12.94 1.00
N PHE A 95 -16.92 13.11 2.15
CA PHE A 95 -15.61 12.53 2.45
C PHE A 95 -15.69 11.63 3.68
N LEU A 96 -15.05 10.47 3.59
CA LEU A 96 -14.81 9.58 4.70
C LEU A 96 -13.31 9.31 4.81
N SER A 97 -12.79 9.26 6.01
CA SER A 97 -11.36 8.95 6.23
C SER A 97 -11.19 8.06 7.45
N ARG A 98 -10.26 7.12 7.34
CA ARG A 98 -9.80 6.30 8.45
C ARG A 98 -8.28 6.16 8.37
N GLY A 99 -7.60 6.51 9.46
CA GLY A 99 -6.15 6.38 9.55
C GLY A 99 -5.34 7.41 8.75
N PHE A 100 -5.98 8.30 7.96
CA PHE A 100 -5.28 9.28 7.13
C PHE A 100 -5.29 10.70 7.73
N ILE A 101 -6.46 11.34 7.83
CA ILE A 101 -6.61 12.71 8.34
C ILE A 101 -7.72 12.81 9.37
N TYR A 102 -7.58 13.81 10.24
CA TYR A 102 -8.64 14.23 11.15
C TYR A 102 -9.33 15.50 10.59
N PHE A 103 -10.55 15.37 10.14
CA PHE A 103 -11.27 16.42 9.40
C PHE A 103 -11.34 17.76 10.12
N LYS A 104 -11.41 17.77 11.46
CA LYS A 104 -11.53 19.03 12.23
C LYS A 104 -10.32 19.97 12.06
N HIS A 105 -9.16 19.46 11.65
CA HIS A 105 -7.93 20.23 11.51
C HIS A 105 -7.42 20.32 10.06
N SER A 106 -8.23 19.90 9.09
CA SER A 106 -7.79 19.75 7.68
C SER A 106 -8.64 20.56 6.69
N HIS A 107 -9.20 21.70 7.13
CA HIS A 107 -10.10 22.50 6.30
C HIS A 107 -9.51 22.96 4.97
N GLU A 108 -8.25 23.41 4.97
CA GLU A 108 -7.58 23.87 3.75
C GLU A 108 -7.37 22.70 2.77
N LEU A 109 -6.87 21.58 3.25
CA LEU A 109 -6.68 20.39 2.43
C LEU A 109 -8.01 19.91 1.83
N LEU A 110 -9.09 19.89 2.62
CA LEU A 110 -10.41 19.49 2.13
C LEU A 110 -10.95 20.44 1.06
N LYS A 111 -10.69 21.74 1.18
CA LYS A 111 -11.06 22.74 0.17
C LYS A 111 -10.28 22.51 -1.13
N GLU A 112 -8.98 22.24 -1.06
CA GLU A 112 -8.18 21.94 -2.24
C GLU A 112 -8.59 20.61 -2.89
N ILE A 113 -8.91 19.58 -2.10
CA ILE A 113 -9.46 18.31 -2.58
C ILE A 113 -10.78 18.56 -3.31
N GLN A 114 -11.67 19.38 -2.74
CA GLN A 114 -12.95 19.71 -3.35
C GLN A 114 -12.76 20.45 -4.68
N ASN A 115 -11.84 21.41 -4.76
CA ASN A 115 -11.53 22.11 -6.00
C ASN A 115 -10.97 21.13 -7.06
N CYS A 116 -10.05 20.27 -6.68
CA CYS A 116 -9.50 19.24 -7.57
C CYS A 116 -10.61 18.33 -8.14
N ILE A 117 -11.59 17.95 -7.31
CA ILE A 117 -12.72 17.15 -7.78
C ILE A 117 -13.55 17.91 -8.81
N PHE A 118 -13.90 19.16 -8.55
CA PHE A 118 -14.68 19.96 -9.50
C PHE A 118 -13.93 20.22 -10.81
N ASP A 119 -12.63 20.49 -10.74
CA ASP A 119 -11.80 20.72 -11.93
C ASP A 119 -11.69 19.42 -12.75
N THR A 120 -11.36 18.29 -12.12
CA THR A 120 -11.27 16.99 -12.82
C THR A 120 -12.62 16.60 -13.43
N HIS A 121 -13.71 16.78 -12.70
CA HIS A 121 -15.05 16.48 -13.21
C HIS A 121 -15.41 17.37 -14.41
N ARG A 122 -15.09 18.67 -14.35
CA ARG A 122 -15.33 19.62 -15.45
C ARG A 122 -14.54 19.24 -16.70
N GLU A 123 -13.26 18.89 -16.54
CA GLU A 123 -12.40 18.43 -17.64
C GLU A 123 -12.95 17.14 -18.27
N TRP A 124 -13.30 16.17 -17.44
CA TRP A 124 -13.90 14.93 -17.89
C TRP A 124 -15.21 15.18 -18.63
N LEU A 125 -16.11 16.00 -18.08
CA LEU A 125 -17.40 16.29 -18.72
C LEU A 125 -17.23 16.97 -20.08
N ASN A 126 -16.26 17.88 -20.20
CA ASN A 126 -15.95 18.58 -21.46
C ASN A 126 -15.31 17.65 -22.52
N SER A 127 -14.69 16.55 -22.09
CA SER A 127 -14.10 15.57 -23.00
C SER A 127 -15.14 14.60 -23.59
N GLN A 128 -16.33 14.51 -23.00
CA GLN A 128 -17.36 13.58 -23.45
C GLN A 128 -18.03 14.11 -24.72
N LYS A 129 -18.11 13.26 -25.74
CA LYS A 129 -18.85 13.56 -27.00
C LYS A 129 -20.34 13.34 -26.84
N ASP A 130 -20.71 12.34 -26.03
CA ASP A 130 -22.07 11.96 -25.71
C ASP A 130 -22.19 11.77 -24.20
N ILE A 131 -22.99 12.60 -23.56
CA ILE A 131 -23.15 12.61 -22.10
C ILE A 131 -23.90 11.37 -21.62
N GLU A 132 -24.81 10.82 -22.42
CA GLU A 132 -25.57 9.61 -22.04
C GLU A 132 -24.68 8.36 -21.98
N GLN A 133 -23.64 8.32 -22.80
CA GLN A 133 -22.67 7.21 -22.87
C GLN A 133 -21.38 7.48 -22.11
N ALA A 134 -21.32 8.56 -21.32
CA ALA A 134 -20.12 8.93 -20.56
C ALA A 134 -19.73 7.85 -19.54
N ASP A 135 -18.46 7.39 -19.60
CA ASP A 135 -17.96 6.33 -18.75
C ASP A 135 -17.54 6.88 -17.36
N GLU A 136 -18.37 6.64 -16.37
CA GLU A 136 -18.11 7.01 -14.98
C GLU A 136 -16.89 6.29 -14.38
N LYS A 137 -16.47 5.14 -14.94
CA LYS A 137 -15.24 4.45 -14.50
C LYS A 137 -14.00 5.27 -14.87
N GLU A 138 -14.04 5.92 -16.03
CA GLU A 138 -12.98 6.84 -16.42
C GLU A 138 -12.86 8.01 -15.46
N LEU A 139 -14.00 8.63 -15.09
CA LEU A 139 -14.03 9.69 -14.07
C LEU A 139 -13.46 9.24 -12.73
N LYS A 140 -13.88 8.05 -12.24
CA LYS A 140 -13.35 7.48 -10.99
C LYS A 140 -11.82 7.37 -11.04
N THR A 141 -11.28 6.78 -12.11
CA THR A 141 -9.83 6.59 -12.30
C THR A 141 -9.08 7.93 -12.37
N GLN A 142 -9.62 8.92 -13.08
CA GLN A 142 -9.03 10.26 -13.16
C GLN A 142 -9.03 10.96 -11.79
N LEU A 143 -10.11 10.86 -11.04
CA LEU A 143 -10.22 11.42 -9.70
C LEU A 143 -9.24 10.77 -8.74
N GLU A 144 -9.16 9.45 -8.69
CA GLU A 144 -8.21 8.71 -7.84
C GLU A 144 -6.76 9.14 -8.14
N LYS A 145 -6.40 9.24 -9.41
CA LYS A 145 -5.07 9.67 -9.85
C LYS A 145 -4.75 11.11 -9.46
N ASN A 146 -5.68 12.04 -9.71
CA ASN A 146 -5.45 13.47 -9.46
C ASN A 146 -5.45 13.77 -7.96
N LEU A 147 -6.36 13.16 -7.21
CA LEU A 147 -6.39 13.26 -5.75
C LEU A 147 -5.14 12.64 -5.11
N GLY A 148 -4.66 11.51 -5.61
CA GLY A 148 -3.42 10.90 -5.14
C GLY A 148 -2.23 11.84 -5.27
N LYS A 149 -2.08 12.47 -6.44
CA LYS A 149 -1.03 13.46 -6.67
C LYS A 149 -1.15 14.69 -5.77
N LEU A 150 -2.37 15.21 -5.61
CA LEU A 150 -2.61 16.36 -4.74
C LEU A 150 -2.30 16.05 -3.28
N ILE A 151 -2.82 14.94 -2.77
CA ILE A 151 -2.65 14.52 -1.39
C ILE A 151 -1.17 14.27 -1.09
N TYR A 152 -0.47 13.54 -1.96
CA TYR A 152 0.97 13.30 -1.79
C TYR A 152 1.77 14.60 -1.75
N ARG A 153 1.53 15.51 -2.67
CA ARG A 153 2.21 16.82 -2.71
C ARG A 153 1.99 17.64 -1.45
N LYS A 154 0.82 17.51 -0.81
CA LYS A 154 0.45 18.31 0.38
C LYS A 154 0.83 17.66 1.70
N THR A 155 0.93 16.35 1.74
CA THR A 155 1.07 15.60 3.01
C THR A 155 2.23 14.63 3.03
N GLU A 156 2.85 14.36 1.87
CA GLU A 156 3.85 13.29 1.67
C GLU A 156 3.33 11.90 2.08
N ARG A 157 1.99 11.72 2.05
CA ARG A 157 1.32 10.47 2.41
C ARG A 157 0.56 9.93 1.21
N GLU A 158 0.45 8.60 1.14
CA GLU A 158 -0.20 7.87 0.06
C GLU A 158 -1.36 6.99 0.59
N PRO A 159 -2.46 7.58 1.09
CA PRO A 159 -3.62 6.79 1.51
C PRO A 159 -4.23 6.03 0.34
N ILE A 160 -4.92 4.94 0.60
CA ILE A 160 -5.78 4.34 -0.41
C ILE A 160 -6.94 5.30 -0.67
N ILE A 161 -7.09 5.70 -1.94
CA ILE A 161 -8.17 6.60 -2.37
C ILE A 161 -9.24 5.75 -3.04
N LEU A 162 -10.47 5.88 -2.55
CA LEU A 162 -11.65 5.25 -3.11
C LEU A 162 -12.60 6.33 -3.60
N VAL A 163 -13.02 6.26 -4.85
CA VAL A 163 -14.02 7.17 -5.41
C VAL A 163 -15.28 6.38 -5.74
N ASP A 164 -16.39 6.79 -5.17
CA ASP A 164 -17.70 6.24 -5.49
C ASP A 164 -18.57 7.31 -6.16
N VAL A 165 -19.22 6.92 -7.25
CA VAL A 165 -20.10 7.78 -8.04
C VAL A 165 -21.47 7.10 -8.08
N MET A 166 -22.49 7.84 -7.63
CA MET A 166 -23.88 7.40 -7.54
C MET A 166 -24.80 8.30 -8.36
#